data_d7a4b375b894bf283eae45204be16c0c
#
_entry.id   d7a4b375b894bf283eae45204be16c0c
#
_cell.length_a   1.000
_cell.length_b   1.000
_cell.length_c   1.000
_cell.angle_alpha   90.00
_cell.angle_beta   90.00
_cell.angle_gamma   90.00
#
_symmetry.space_group_name_H-M   'P 1'
#
loop_
_entity.id
_entity.type
_entity.pdbx_description
1 polymer ?
#
loop_
_entity_poly.entity_id
_entity_poly.type
_entity_poly.pdbx_seq_one_letter_code
_entity_poly.pdbx_strand_id
1 'polypeptide(L)'
;LYQQRHVPKFDAAAAASGKVQDVLLEVNVSGEASKSGLAPSEVAGMLEYCAGFPHVRVRGLMTMAPQGDAQRARACFADLARLRDEVRLGLDGEQAAVFDELSMGMSEDWHEAIAEGATIVRIGRALFDDAFEGPAHA
;
A
#
# COMPACT_ATOMS: atom_id res chain seq x y z
N LEU A 1 2.83 -0.32 6.84
CA LEU A 1 3.62 0.52 7.75
C LEU A 1 3.28 1.99 7.54
N TYR A 2 2.88 2.72 8.61
CA TYR A 2 2.59 4.18 8.50
C TYR A 2 3.05 4.98 9.73
N GLN A 3 3.73 4.36 10.66
CA GLN A 3 4.21 5.03 11.87
C GLN A 3 5.72 4.84 12.02
N GLN A 4 6.48 5.93 12.05
CA GLN A 4 7.94 5.92 12.20
C GLN A 4 8.42 5.11 13.41
N ARG A 5 7.70 5.16 14.54
CA ARG A 5 8.03 4.42 15.77
C ARG A 5 8.11 2.89 15.61
N HIS A 6 7.53 2.35 14.53
CA HIS A 6 7.57 0.91 14.24
C HIS A 6 8.80 0.50 13.43
N VAL A 7 9.38 1.40 12.66
CA VAL A 7 10.52 1.10 11.77
C VAL A 7 11.71 0.50 12.51
N PRO A 8 12.18 1.08 13.65
CA PRO A 8 13.30 0.49 14.40
C PRO A 8 13.01 -0.92 14.92
N LYS A 9 11.75 -1.22 15.22
CA LYS A 9 11.34 -2.57 15.69
C LYS A 9 11.39 -3.59 14.58
N PHE A 10 10.94 -3.21 13.37
CA PHE A 10 11.04 -4.08 12.19
C PHE A 10 12.49 -4.30 11.80
N ASP A 11 13.31 -3.25 11.81
CA ASP A 11 14.74 -3.34 11.50
C ASP A 11 15.45 -4.29 12.47
N ALA A 12 15.28 -4.10 13.77
CA ALA A 12 15.90 -4.96 14.79
C ALA A 12 15.46 -6.42 14.68
N ALA A 13 14.17 -6.69 14.43
CA ALA A 13 13.66 -8.04 14.27
C ALA A 13 14.17 -8.70 12.99
N ALA A 14 14.28 -7.96 11.90
CA ALA A 14 14.84 -8.43 10.64
C ALA A 14 16.33 -8.73 10.76
N ALA A 15 17.09 -7.82 11.39
CA ALA A 15 18.51 -8.01 11.70
C ALA A 15 18.76 -9.28 12.53
N ALA A 16 17.98 -9.47 13.60
CA ALA A 16 18.09 -10.66 14.46
C ALA A 16 17.78 -11.97 13.69
N SER A 17 17.01 -11.88 12.60
CA SER A 17 16.67 -13.02 11.73
C SER A 17 17.58 -13.15 10.51
N GLY A 18 18.61 -12.31 10.39
CA GLY A 18 19.56 -12.31 9.27
C GLY A 18 18.93 -11.98 7.92
N LYS A 19 17.88 -11.14 7.88
CA LYS A 19 17.14 -10.82 6.65
C LYS A 19 16.90 -9.31 6.49
N VAL A 20 16.50 -8.92 5.29
CA VAL A 20 15.86 -7.62 5.01
C VAL A 20 14.36 -7.84 4.92
N GLN A 21 13.59 -7.04 5.64
CA GLN A 21 12.13 -7.12 5.63
C GLN A 21 11.55 -6.15 4.60
N ASP A 22 10.89 -6.72 3.61
CA ASP A 22 10.07 -5.95 2.66
C ASP A 22 8.81 -5.42 3.36
N VAL A 23 8.51 -4.14 3.15
CA VAL A 23 7.33 -3.47 3.69
C VAL A 23 6.68 -2.59 2.64
N LEU A 24 5.39 -2.31 2.83
CA LEU A 24 4.64 -1.32 2.07
C LEU A 24 4.24 -0.17 2.99
N LEU A 25 4.21 1.05 2.48
CA LEU A 25 3.67 2.20 3.20
C LEU A 25 2.16 2.26 3.00
N GLU A 26 1.43 2.27 4.10
CA GLU A 26 -0.03 2.46 4.09
C GLU A 26 -0.35 3.94 3.94
N VAL A 27 -1.15 4.27 2.92
CA VAL A 27 -1.51 5.64 2.56
C VAL A 27 -3.02 5.81 2.63
N ASN A 28 -3.47 6.84 3.33
CA ASN A 28 -4.86 7.27 3.36
C ASN A 28 -5.12 8.22 2.17
N VAL A 29 -5.36 7.65 1.00
CA VAL A 29 -5.63 8.40 -0.23
C VAL A 29 -7.01 9.05 -0.20
N SER A 30 -7.99 8.42 0.47
CA SER A 30 -9.36 8.95 0.55
C SER A 30 -9.48 10.24 1.38
N GLY A 31 -8.48 10.52 2.23
CA GLY A 31 -8.51 11.67 3.16
C GLY A 31 -9.52 11.56 4.30
N GLU A 32 -10.15 10.39 4.49
CA GLU A 32 -11.11 10.17 5.57
C GLU A 32 -10.38 10.09 6.91
N ALA A 33 -10.75 10.98 7.86
CA ALA A 33 -10.11 11.07 9.18
C ALA A 33 -10.24 9.78 10.03
N SER A 34 -11.19 8.92 9.72
CA SER A 34 -11.41 7.63 10.39
C SER A 34 -10.46 6.52 9.93
N LYS A 35 -9.71 6.72 8.84
CA LYS A 35 -8.81 5.72 8.27
C LYS A 35 -7.37 5.93 8.71
N SER A 36 -6.66 4.81 8.90
CA SER A 36 -5.22 4.78 9.12
C SER A 36 -4.45 5.11 7.84
N GLY A 37 -3.18 5.38 7.99
CA GLY A 37 -2.25 5.60 6.89
C GLY A 37 -1.64 6.99 6.90
N LEU A 38 -0.57 7.14 6.13
CA LEU A 38 0.09 8.42 5.85
C LEU A 38 -0.81 9.29 4.96
N ALA A 39 -0.76 10.59 5.15
CA ALA A 39 -1.22 11.47 4.09
C ALA A 39 -0.28 11.35 2.87
N PRO A 40 -0.76 11.54 1.63
CA PRO A 40 0.10 11.47 0.43
C PRO A 40 1.37 12.33 0.54
N SER A 41 1.27 13.51 1.14
CA SER A 41 2.41 14.43 1.35
C SER A 41 3.47 13.94 2.34
N GLU A 42 3.15 12.94 3.17
CA GLU A 42 4.06 12.38 4.19
C GLU A 42 4.89 11.20 3.65
N VAL A 43 4.55 10.67 2.48
CA VAL A 43 5.18 9.45 1.93
C VAL A 43 6.67 9.65 1.69
N ALA A 44 7.07 10.76 1.08
CA ALA A 44 8.49 11.05 0.80
C ALA A 44 9.33 11.12 2.10
N GLY A 45 8.83 11.82 3.12
CA GLY A 45 9.52 11.91 4.43
C GLY A 45 9.59 10.56 5.15
N MET A 46 8.58 9.69 4.98
CA MET A 46 8.60 8.34 5.55
C MET A 46 9.61 7.44 4.82
N LEU A 47 9.75 7.57 3.51
CA LEU A 47 10.78 6.86 2.72
C LEU A 47 12.18 7.27 3.15
N GLU A 48 12.43 8.57 3.27
CA GLU A 48 13.71 9.11 3.75
C GLU A 48 14.04 8.58 5.15
N TYR A 49 13.04 8.56 6.05
CA TYR A 49 13.21 7.98 7.37
C TYR A 49 13.58 6.48 7.31
N CYS A 50 12.88 5.69 6.49
CA CYS A 50 13.14 4.26 6.34
C CYS A 50 14.53 3.97 5.76
N ALA A 51 15.09 4.84 4.93
CA ALA A 51 16.44 4.68 4.35
C ALA A 51 17.55 4.60 5.40
N GLY A 52 17.32 5.11 6.62
CA GLY A 52 18.23 4.96 7.76
C GLY A 52 18.25 3.57 8.41
N PHE A 53 17.42 2.60 7.94
CA PHE A 53 17.25 1.28 8.54
C PHE A 53 17.58 0.17 7.54
N PRO A 54 18.81 -0.40 7.57
CA PRO A 54 19.32 -1.27 6.52
C PRO A 54 18.59 -2.62 6.38
N HIS A 55 17.84 -3.03 7.39
CA HIS A 55 17.07 -4.28 7.35
C HIS A 55 15.58 -4.07 7.05
N VAL A 56 15.17 -2.84 6.66
CA VAL A 56 13.83 -2.53 6.17
C VAL A 56 13.93 -2.03 4.74
N ARG A 57 13.17 -2.65 3.83
CA ARG A 57 13.10 -2.24 2.43
C ARG A 57 11.67 -1.90 2.04
N VAL A 58 11.43 -0.66 1.65
CA VAL A 58 10.10 -0.23 1.18
C VAL A 58 9.95 -0.62 -0.30
N ARG A 59 8.94 -1.45 -0.59
CA ARG A 59 8.68 -1.99 -1.93
C ARG A 59 7.58 -1.24 -2.68
N GLY A 60 6.84 -0.36 -2.02
CA GLY A 60 5.73 0.36 -2.63
C GLY A 60 4.70 0.83 -1.63
N LEU A 61 3.46 0.99 -2.11
CA LEU A 61 2.36 1.59 -1.35
C LEU A 61 1.20 0.60 -1.15
N MET A 62 0.42 0.85 -0.11
CA MET A 62 -0.81 0.12 0.18
C MET A 62 -1.93 1.09 0.53
N THR A 63 -3.16 0.80 0.11
CA THR A 63 -4.35 1.51 0.56
C THR A 63 -5.55 0.60 0.74
N MET A 64 -6.53 1.10 1.49
CA MET A 64 -7.88 0.54 1.58
C MET A 64 -8.88 1.60 1.13
N ALA A 65 -9.58 1.33 0.03
CA ALA A 65 -10.60 2.23 -0.50
C ALA A 65 -11.86 2.28 0.40
N PRO A 66 -12.71 3.31 0.26
CA PRO A 66 -14.03 3.31 0.85
C PRO A 66 -14.88 2.15 0.31
N GLN A 67 -15.61 1.47 1.20
CA GLN A 67 -16.49 0.36 0.82
C GLN A 67 -17.81 0.86 0.21
N GLY A 68 -18.43 0.01 -0.62
CA GLY A 68 -19.77 0.23 -1.14
C GLY A 68 -19.88 1.18 -2.34
N ASP A 69 -18.77 1.66 -2.89
CA ASP A 69 -18.77 2.55 -4.06
C ASP A 69 -17.58 2.24 -4.97
N ALA A 70 -17.83 1.51 -6.04
CA ALA A 70 -16.81 1.08 -7.00
C ALA A 70 -16.11 2.27 -7.70
N GLN A 71 -16.82 3.36 -7.98
CA GLN A 71 -16.21 4.54 -8.60
C GLN A 71 -15.26 5.26 -7.65
N ARG A 72 -15.63 5.40 -6.37
CA ARG A 72 -14.74 5.97 -5.35
C ARG A 72 -13.54 5.07 -5.09
N ALA A 73 -13.76 3.74 -5.04
CA ALA A 73 -12.68 2.78 -4.90
C ALA A 73 -11.69 2.90 -6.06
N ARG A 74 -12.17 2.92 -7.30
CA ARG A 74 -11.34 3.09 -8.48
C ARG A 74 -10.56 4.40 -8.48
N ALA A 75 -11.19 5.51 -8.12
CA ALA A 75 -10.50 6.80 -8.00
C ALA A 75 -9.37 6.76 -6.96
N CYS A 76 -9.60 6.15 -5.78
CA CYS A 76 -8.57 5.96 -4.77
C CYS A 76 -7.39 5.11 -5.28
N PHE A 77 -7.67 4.06 -6.04
CA PHE A 77 -6.61 3.20 -6.59
C PHE A 77 -5.80 3.91 -7.68
N ALA A 78 -6.45 4.68 -8.56
CA ALA A 78 -5.78 5.53 -9.54
C ALA A 78 -4.89 6.59 -8.88
N ASP A 79 -5.37 7.21 -7.80
CA ASP A 79 -4.61 8.20 -7.03
C ASP A 79 -3.37 7.56 -6.36
N LEU A 80 -3.50 6.35 -5.80
CA LEU A 80 -2.37 5.62 -5.23
C LEU A 80 -1.33 5.26 -6.29
N ALA A 81 -1.78 4.78 -7.46
CA ALA A 81 -0.89 4.44 -8.57
C ALA A 81 -0.11 5.66 -9.05
N ARG A 82 -0.79 6.80 -9.23
CA ARG A 82 -0.16 8.07 -9.58
C ARG A 82 0.85 8.52 -8.52
N LEU A 83 0.49 8.45 -7.25
CA LEU A 83 1.40 8.79 -6.15
C LEU A 83 2.66 7.92 -6.16
N ARG A 84 2.52 6.60 -6.38
CA ARG A 84 3.67 5.68 -6.53
C ARG A 84 4.59 6.14 -7.65
N ASP A 85 4.04 6.50 -8.81
CA ASP A 85 4.83 6.92 -9.97
C ASP A 85 5.54 8.26 -9.72
N GLU A 86 4.84 9.23 -9.12
CA GLU A 86 5.41 10.52 -8.73
C GLU A 86 6.57 10.37 -7.73
N VAL A 87 6.36 9.57 -6.69
CA VAL A 87 7.38 9.30 -5.67
C VAL A 87 8.60 8.60 -6.28
N ARG A 88 8.35 7.60 -7.14
CA ARG A 88 9.40 6.82 -7.81
C ARG A 88 10.36 7.68 -8.65
N LEU A 89 9.87 8.75 -9.26
CA LEU A 89 10.70 9.70 -10.01
C LEU A 89 11.74 10.44 -9.15
N GLY A 90 11.48 10.58 -7.85
CA GLY A 90 12.38 11.22 -6.90
C GLY A 90 13.36 10.28 -6.21
N LEU A 91 13.26 8.97 -6.42
CA LEU A 91 14.12 7.96 -5.80
C LEU A 91 15.38 7.75 -6.60
N ASP A 92 16.46 7.28 -5.92
CA ASP A 92 17.65 6.80 -6.62
C ASP A 92 17.38 5.53 -7.43
N GLY A 93 18.31 5.17 -8.33
CA GLY A 93 18.08 4.07 -9.27
C GLY A 93 17.85 2.71 -8.62
N GLU A 94 18.49 2.40 -7.50
CA GLU A 94 18.34 1.13 -6.78
C GLU A 94 16.99 1.09 -6.07
N GLN A 95 16.62 2.15 -5.39
CA GLN A 95 15.35 2.25 -4.68
C GLN A 95 14.18 2.33 -5.66
N ALA A 96 14.31 3.09 -6.76
CA ALA A 96 13.31 3.17 -7.81
C ALA A 96 13.04 1.81 -8.48
N ALA A 97 14.07 0.97 -8.62
CA ALA A 97 13.96 -0.36 -9.24
C ALA A 97 13.13 -1.36 -8.41
N VAL A 98 13.03 -1.15 -7.10
CA VAL A 98 12.29 -2.03 -6.20
C VAL A 98 10.97 -1.44 -5.69
N PHE A 99 10.75 -0.13 -5.88
CA PHE A 99 9.55 0.58 -5.43
C PHE A 99 8.46 0.54 -6.50
N ASP A 100 7.84 -0.61 -6.71
CA ASP A 100 6.86 -0.84 -7.78
C ASP A 100 5.57 -1.52 -7.33
N GLU A 101 5.49 -1.97 -6.08
CA GLU A 101 4.33 -2.68 -5.57
C GLU A 101 3.16 -1.75 -5.22
N LEU A 102 1.95 -2.18 -5.59
CA LEU A 102 0.67 -1.58 -5.21
C LEU A 102 -0.23 -2.62 -4.57
N SER A 103 -0.32 -2.60 -3.24
CA SER A 103 -1.25 -3.47 -2.51
C SER A 103 -2.57 -2.75 -2.31
N MET A 104 -3.55 -3.06 -3.13
CA MET A 104 -4.87 -2.46 -3.11
C MET A 104 -5.90 -3.43 -3.69
N GLY A 105 -7.16 -3.28 -3.28
CA GLY A 105 -8.24 -4.18 -3.66
C GLY A 105 -8.42 -5.34 -2.68
N MET A 106 -9.67 -5.59 -2.35
CA MET A 106 -10.16 -6.66 -1.50
C MET A 106 -11.34 -7.38 -2.18
N SER A 107 -12.04 -8.25 -1.46
CA SER A 107 -13.12 -9.07 -2.03
C SER A 107 -14.18 -8.30 -2.81
N GLU A 108 -14.42 -7.02 -2.50
CA GLU A 108 -15.46 -6.20 -3.14
C GLU A 108 -14.98 -5.37 -4.34
N ASP A 109 -13.69 -5.01 -4.39
CA ASP A 109 -13.16 -3.98 -5.29
C ASP A 109 -11.84 -4.38 -5.98
N TRP A 110 -11.51 -5.67 -5.99
CA TRP A 110 -10.26 -6.14 -6.60
C TRP A 110 -10.23 -5.95 -8.13
N HIS A 111 -11.39 -5.94 -8.80
CA HIS A 111 -11.45 -5.70 -10.24
C HIS A 111 -11.01 -4.27 -10.58
N GLU A 112 -11.53 -3.29 -9.84
CA GLU A 112 -11.16 -1.88 -9.95
C GLU A 112 -9.68 -1.69 -9.64
N ALA A 113 -9.18 -2.40 -8.61
CA ALA A 113 -7.77 -2.33 -8.25
C ALA A 113 -6.85 -2.88 -9.34
N ILE A 114 -7.19 -4.01 -9.95
CA ILE A 114 -6.42 -4.58 -11.08
C ILE A 114 -6.44 -3.64 -12.28
N ALA A 115 -7.58 -3.04 -12.59
CA ALA A 115 -7.70 -2.07 -13.67
C ALA A 115 -6.79 -0.86 -13.48
N GLU A 116 -6.50 -0.47 -12.24
CA GLU A 116 -5.61 0.64 -11.88
C GLU A 116 -4.17 0.17 -11.52
N GLY A 117 -3.82 -1.09 -11.84
CA GLY A 117 -2.44 -1.59 -11.76
C GLY A 117 -2.04 -2.19 -10.41
N ALA A 118 -2.98 -2.73 -9.62
CA ALA A 118 -2.65 -3.48 -8.41
C ALA A 118 -1.69 -4.64 -8.72
N THR A 119 -0.63 -4.77 -7.94
CA THR A 119 0.29 -5.91 -7.98
C THR A 119 -0.05 -6.95 -6.91
N ILE A 120 -0.75 -6.53 -5.85
CA ILE A 120 -1.18 -7.37 -4.74
C ILE A 120 -2.64 -7.06 -4.41
N VAL A 121 -3.52 -8.05 -4.48
CA VAL A 121 -4.89 -8.01 -3.96
C VAL A 121 -5.02 -8.87 -2.70
N ARG A 122 -5.93 -8.51 -1.80
CA ARG A 122 -6.11 -9.18 -0.50
C ARG A 122 -7.50 -9.77 -0.40
N ILE A 123 -7.68 -11.00 -0.82
CA ILE A 123 -8.97 -11.69 -0.88
C ILE A 123 -9.20 -12.51 0.40
N GLY A 124 -10.25 -12.19 1.13
CA GLY A 124 -10.66 -12.88 2.36
C GLY A 124 -12.10 -13.35 2.27
N ARG A 125 -13.08 -12.46 2.41
CA ARG A 125 -14.51 -12.80 2.44
C ARG A 125 -14.95 -13.66 1.25
N ALA A 126 -14.52 -13.34 0.05
CA ALA A 126 -14.86 -14.11 -1.15
C ALA A 126 -14.37 -15.57 -1.14
N LEU A 127 -13.43 -15.93 -0.24
CA LEU A 127 -12.91 -17.30 -0.10
C LEU A 127 -13.44 -18.04 1.12
N PHE A 128 -13.85 -17.33 2.18
CA PHE A 128 -14.14 -17.92 3.48
C PHE A 128 -15.55 -17.63 4.01
N ASP A 129 -16.34 -16.82 3.30
CA ASP A 129 -17.70 -16.47 3.68
C ASP A 129 -18.68 -16.96 2.60
N ASP A 130 -19.38 -18.05 2.88
CA ASP A 130 -20.33 -18.67 1.94
C ASP A 130 -21.53 -17.74 1.62
N ALA A 131 -21.78 -16.72 2.46
CA ALA A 131 -22.81 -15.71 2.23
C ALA A 131 -22.32 -14.49 1.43
N PHE A 132 -21.05 -14.45 1.02
CA PHE A 132 -20.52 -13.34 0.26
C PHE A 132 -20.96 -13.40 -1.21
N GLU A 133 -21.88 -12.53 -1.58
CA GLU A 133 -22.42 -12.47 -2.95
C GLU A 133 -21.53 -11.70 -3.95
N GLY A 134 -20.40 -11.18 -3.54
CA GLY A 134 -19.51 -10.42 -4.42
C GLY A 134 -20.09 -9.06 -4.87
N PRO A 135 -19.31 -8.23 -5.58
CA PRO A 135 -19.84 -7.05 -6.24
C PRO A 135 -20.80 -7.48 -7.35
N ALA A 136 -21.97 -6.85 -7.41
CA ALA A 136 -22.87 -7.04 -8.54
C ALA A 136 -22.15 -6.60 -9.82
N HIS A 137 -21.82 -7.56 -10.65
CA HIS A 137 -21.26 -7.26 -11.98
C HIS A 137 -22.38 -6.66 -12.84
N ALA A 138 -22.31 -5.35 -13.07
CA ALA A 138 -23.12 -4.69 -14.08
C ALA A 138 -22.50 -4.88 -15.46
#